data_af065130f37bab69376377ceafe61c7c
#
_entry.id   af065130f37bab69376377ceafe61c7c
#
_cell.length_a   1.000
_cell.length_b   1.000
_cell.length_c   1.000
_cell.angle_alpha   90.00
_cell.angle_beta   90.00
_cell.angle_gamma   90.00
#
_symmetry.space_group_name_H-M   'P 1'
#
loop_
_entity.id
_entity.type
_entity.pdbx_description
1 polymer ?
#
loop_
_entity_poly.entity_id
_entity_poly.type
_entity_poly.pdbx_seq_one_letter_code
_entity_poly.pdbx_strand_id
1 'polypeptide(L)'
;MRKIDVEIVFVVLVYRNIDDLQNFIINTKSKVKCNYKIIVIDAKYSDEVSKDIENICFQNKLVYIRIDNKGYGYGNNVGIEYANNMYEYKYIIICNPDIEFISTLRIENLCDSEMIIAPQIIANNNKLQNPYWVKENIFSEKLMYIGYKHDIKLFLYVGIFINKIIKYLFRNHNNYIYACHGACIILNYNFIKYYNFKFDDKMFLFYEEALLGLFAKKNNIKIKYDKNIIVRHFEDGSMSISNINEYNFLRDSFIYYYKRYRKLWK
;
A
#
# COMPACT_ATOMS: atom_id res chain seq x y z
N MET A 1 -13.76 -26.46 2.49
CA MET A 1 -13.33 -26.47 1.07
C MET A 1 -11.80 -26.53 1.04
N ARG A 2 -11.19 -27.33 0.16
CA ARG A 2 -9.72 -27.35 0.05
C ARG A 2 -9.27 -26.04 -0.63
N LYS A 3 -8.30 -25.34 -0.03
CA LYS A 3 -7.76 -24.11 -0.60
C LYS A 3 -6.94 -24.40 -1.85
N ILE A 4 -6.83 -23.41 -2.73
CA ILE A 4 -6.04 -23.49 -3.95
C ILE A 4 -4.61 -23.05 -3.60
N ASP A 5 -3.61 -23.86 -3.94
CA ASP A 5 -2.20 -23.56 -3.71
C ASP A 5 -1.68 -22.59 -4.78
N VAL A 6 -1.09 -21.50 -4.35
CA VAL A 6 -0.46 -20.46 -5.19
C VAL A 6 0.74 -19.87 -4.45
N GLU A 7 1.69 -19.30 -5.19
CA GLU A 7 2.86 -18.67 -4.54
C GLU A 7 2.57 -17.23 -4.12
N ILE A 8 1.89 -16.48 -4.98
CA ILE A 8 1.57 -15.05 -4.75
C ILE A 8 0.09 -14.78 -4.99
N VAL A 9 -0.51 -14.00 -4.10
CA VAL A 9 -1.82 -13.39 -4.33
C VAL A 9 -1.65 -11.88 -4.43
N PHE A 10 -2.10 -11.29 -5.52
CA PHE A 10 -2.22 -9.84 -5.68
C PHE A 10 -3.59 -9.38 -5.21
N VAL A 11 -3.65 -8.35 -4.39
CA VAL A 11 -4.86 -7.59 -4.05
C VAL A 11 -4.73 -6.22 -4.69
N VAL A 12 -5.60 -5.95 -5.65
CA VAL A 12 -5.59 -4.71 -6.45
C VAL A 12 -6.87 -3.95 -6.19
N LEU A 13 -6.75 -2.81 -5.51
CA LEU A 13 -7.90 -1.94 -5.22
C LEU A 13 -8.08 -0.95 -6.36
N VAL A 14 -9.21 -1.04 -7.06
CA VAL A 14 -9.54 -0.22 -8.22
C VAL A 14 -10.66 0.75 -7.87
N TYR A 15 -10.47 2.02 -8.24
CA TYR A 15 -11.49 3.05 -8.19
C TYR A 15 -11.51 3.79 -9.52
N ARG A 16 -12.47 3.44 -10.40
CA ARG A 16 -12.73 4.01 -11.74
C ARG A 16 -11.65 3.91 -12.84
N ASN A 17 -10.41 3.66 -12.53
CA ASN A 17 -9.31 3.67 -13.51
C ASN A 17 -9.19 2.31 -14.22
N ILE A 18 -9.88 2.19 -15.35
CA ILE A 18 -9.97 0.95 -16.14
C ILE A 18 -8.66 0.68 -16.89
N ASP A 19 -8.07 1.71 -17.49
CA ASP A 19 -6.83 1.58 -18.28
C ASP A 19 -5.66 1.14 -17.41
N ASP A 20 -5.55 1.67 -16.19
CA ASP A 20 -4.54 1.26 -15.22
C ASP A 20 -4.67 -0.23 -14.87
N LEU A 21 -5.90 -0.71 -14.66
CA LEU A 21 -6.13 -2.13 -14.39
C LEU A 21 -5.70 -3.01 -15.57
N GLN A 22 -6.00 -2.60 -16.81
CA GLN A 22 -5.60 -3.34 -18.00
C GLN A 22 -4.08 -3.38 -18.15
N ASN A 23 -3.41 -2.25 -17.98
CA ASN A 23 -1.94 -2.15 -18.01
C ASN A 23 -1.29 -3.00 -16.92
N PHE A 24 -1.83 -2.94 -15.69
CA PHE A 24 -1.39 -3.79 -14.58
C PHE A 24 -1.46 -5.28 -14.93
N ILE A 25 -2.58 -5.74 -15.51
CA ILE A 25 -2.77 -7.14 -15.89
C ILE A 25 -1.73 -7.56 -16.95
N ILE A 26 -1.54 -6.75 -17.98
CA ILE A 26 -0.58 -7.01 -19.07
C ILE A 26 0.85 -7.07 -18.50
N ASN A 27 1.22 -6.09 -17.68
CA ASN A 27 2.54 -6.03 -17.05
C ASN A 27 2.77 -7.23 -16.13
N THR A 28 1.82 -7.55 -15.26
CA THR A 28 1.92 -8.69 -14.34
C THR A 28 2.11 -10.01 -15.11
N LYS A 29 1.36 -10.27 -16.17
CA LYS A 29 1.56 -11.45 -17.03
C LYS A 29 2.97 -11.52 -17.64
N SER A 30 3.53 -10.37 -17.97
CA SER A 30 4.87 -10.27 -18.58
C SER A 30 5.98 -10.46 -17.54
N LYS A 31 5.86 -9.87 -16.35
CA LYS A 31 6.94 -9.69 -15.38
C LYS A 31 6.92 -10.69 -14.24
N VAL A 32 5.77 -11.24 -13.87
CA VAL A 32 5.66 -12.19 -12.76
C VAL A 32 5.88 -13.62 -13.28
N LYS A 33 6.88 -14.31 -12.74
CA LYS A 33 7.31 -15.65 -13.18
C LYS A 33 7.20 -16.67 -12.06
N CYS A 34 6.00 -16.78 -11.50
CA CYS A 34 5.61 -17.76 -10.49
C CYS A 34 4.11 -18.04 -10.59
N ASN A 35 3.60 -18.98 -9.81
CA ASN A 35 2.15 -19.23 -9.75
C ASN A 35 1.45 -18.14 -8.92
N TYR A 36 0.54 -17.38 -9.52
CA TYR A 36 -0.14 -16.29 -8.85
C TYR A 36 -1.65 -16.21 -9.16
N LYS A 37 -2.35 -15.49 -8.31
CA LYS A 37 -3.74 -15.06 -8.50
C LYS A 37 -3.86 -13.55 -8.31
N ILE A 38 -4.80 -12.93 -9.01
CA ILE A 38 -5.15 -11.52 -8.86
C ILE A 38 -6.59 -11.44 -8.36
N ILE A 39 -6.78 -10.71 -7.26
CA ILE A 39 -8.06 -10.34 -6.69
C ILE A 39 -8.24 -8.85 -6.94
N VAL A 40 -9.22 -8.50 -7.74
CA VAL A 40 -9.59 -7.11 -8.03
C VAL A 40 -10.72 -6.71 -7.09
N ILE A 41 -10.47 -5.69 -6.30
CA ILE A 41 -11.46 -5.07 -5.41
C ILE A 41 -11.94 -3.80 -6.09
N ASP A 42 -13.16 -3.82 -6.60
CA ASP A 42 -13.83 -2.66 -7.20
C ASP A 42 -14.49 -1.82 -6.09
N ALA A 43 -13.86 -0.71 -5.74
CA ALA A 43 -14.41 0.28 -4.81
C ALA A 43 -15.41 1.19 -5.52
N LYS A 44 -16.50 0.67 -5.95
CA LYS A 44 -17.59 1.25 -6.74
C LYS A 44 -17.54 2.77 -6.95
N TYR A 45 -17.26 3.19 -8.19
CA TYR A 45 -17.44 4.57 -8.62
C TYR A 45 -18.85 4.78 -9.23
N SER A 46 -19.21 3.97 -10.24
CA SER A 46 -20.54 3.92 -10.86
C SER A 46 -20.86 2.50 -11.28
N ASP A 47 -22.11 2.22 -11.59
CA ASP A 47 -22.53 0.88 -12.05
C ASP A 47 -21.94 0.55 -13.42
N GLU A 48 -21.77 1.56 -14.28
CA GLU A 48 -21.16 1.43 -15.61
C GLU A 48 -19.67 1.02 -15.50
N VAL A 49 -18.88 1.80 -14.73
CA VAL A 49 -17.46 1.51 -14.50
C VAL A 49 -17.28 0.14 -13.84
N SER A 50 -18.11 -0.20 -12.87
CA SER A 50 -18.06 -1.53 -12.23
C SER A 50 -18.31 -2.67 -13.22
N LYS A 51 -19.24 -2.49 -14.15
CA LYS A 51 -19.51 -3.48 -15.20
C LYS A 51 -18.31 -3.66 -16.15
N ASP A 52 -17.61 -2.58 -16.46
CA ASP A 52 -16.42 -2.65 -17.30
C ASP A 52 -15.28 -3.37 -16.57
N ILE A 53 -15.05 -3.06 -15.29
CA ILE A 53 -14.06 -3.77 -14.46
C ILE A 53 -14.40 -5.26 -14.34
N GLU A 54 -15.69 -5.60 -14.12
CA GLU A 54 -16.15 -6.99 -14.06
C GLU A 54 -15.89 -7.75 -15.36
N ASN A 55 -16.19 -7.13 -16.52
CA ASN A 55 -15.93 -7.71 -17.84
C ASN A 55 -14.43 -7.97 -18.05
N ILE A 56 -13.56 -7.03 -17.68
CA ILE A 56 -12.09 -7.21 -17.77
C ILE A 56 -11.66 -8.38 -16.89
N CYS A 57 -12.15 -8.46 -15.66
CA CYS A 57 -11.84 -9.55 -14.75
C CYS A 57 -12.29 -10.90 -15.30
N PHE A 58 -13.49 -10.97 -15.86
CA PHE A 58 -14.03 -12.18 -16.48
C PHE A 58 -13.16 -12.64 -17.67
N GLN A 59 -12.83 -11.73 -18.59
CA GLN A 59 -12.00 -12.03 -19.76
C GLN A 59 -10.60 -12.53 -19.38
N ASN A 60 -10.06 -12.04 -18.27
CA ASN A 60 -8.72 -12.39 -17.80
C ASN A 60 -8.72 -13.49 -16.72
N LYS A 61 -9.88 -14.07 -16.36
CA LYS A 61 -10.05 -15.11 -15.34
C LYS A 61 -9.52 -14.66 -13.97
N LEU A 62 -9.77 -13.40 -13.62
CA LEU A 62 -9.42 -12.81 -12.32
C LEU A 62 -10.58 -12.94 -11.34
N VAL A 63 -10.29 -12.85 -10.05
CA VAL A 63 -11.32 -12.71 -9.03
C VAL A 63 -11.80 -11.26 -9.01
N TYR A 64 -13.11 -11.06 -9.07
CA TYR A 64 -13.76 -9.76 -8.97
C TYR A 64 -14.62 -9.68 -7.72
N ILE A 65 -14.43 -8.63 -6.93
CA ILE A 65 -15.21 -8.35 -5.72
C ILE A 65 -15.57 -6.87 -5.72
N ARG A 66 -16.87 -6.57 -5.83
CA ARG A 66 -17.39 -5.21 -5.75
C ARG A 66 -17.75 -4.86 -4.32
N ILE A 67 -17.35 -3.68 -3.89
CA ILE A 67 -17.62 -3.14 -2.56
C ILE A 67 -18.07 -1.67 -2.65
N ASP A 68 -18.72 -1.18 -1.61
CA ASP A 68 -18.85 0.27 -1.43
C ASP A 68 -17.48 0.88 -1.12
N ASN A 69 -17.22 2.08 -1.67
CA ASN A 69 -15.97 2.79 -1.41
C ASN A 69 -15.93 3.31 0.04
N LYS A 70 -15.32 2.53 0.92
CA LYS A 70 -15.07 2.88 2.33
C LYS A 70 -13.59 3.19 2.60
N GLY A 71 -12.79 3.37 1.55
CA GLY A 71 -11.40 3.75 1.63
C GLY A 71 -10.41 2.60 1.40
N TYR A 72 -9.14 2.99 1.35
CA TYR A 72 -8.02 2.12 0.97
C TYR A 72 -7.86 0.92 1.92
N GLY A 73 -7.83 1.18 3.22
CA GLY A 73 -7.65 0.12 4.23
C GLY A 73 -8.77 -0.92 4.20
N TYR A 74 -10.03 -0.47 4.08
CA TYR A 74 -11.19 -1.36 4.01
C TYR A 74 -11.13 -2.27 2.79
N GLY A 75 -10.88 -1.71 1.60
CA GLY A 75 -10.83 -2.49 0.36
C GLY A 75 -9.73 -3.55 0.39
N ASN A 76 -8.54 -3.20 0.86
CA ASN A 76 -7.44 -4.15 0.99
C ASN A 76 -7.73 -5.24 2.03
N ASN A 77 -8.40 -4.92 3.14
CA ASN A 77 -8.82 -5.93 4.13
C ASN A 77 -9.78 -6.96 3.53
N VAL A 78 -10.72 -6.54 2.69
CA VAL A 78 -11.64 -7.47 1.97
C VAL A 78 -10.84 -8.41 1.07
N GLY A 79 -9.86 -7.90 0.33
CA GLY A 79 -9.00 -8.71 -0.52
C GLY A 79 -8.14 -9.71 0.27
N ILE A 80 -7.55 -9.28 1.38
CA ILE A 80 -6.77 -10.14 2.28
C ILE A 80 -7.65 -11.25 2.86
N GLU A 81 -8.86 -10.91 3.31
CA GLU A 81 -9.79 -11.88 3.88
C GLU A 81 -10.23 -12.93 2.84
N TYR A 82 -10.54 -12.50 1.63
CA TYR A 82 -10.84 -13.42 0.53
C TYR A 82 -9.65 -14.33 0.22
N ALA A 83 -8.44 -13.77 0.12
CA ALA A 83 -7.22 -14.54 -0.10
C ALA A 83 -7.02 -15.61 0.97
N ASN A 84 -7.18 -15.25 2.24
CA ASN A 84 -7.04 -16.16 3.38
C ASN A 84 -8.07 -17.32 3.36
N ASN A 85 -9.25 -17.06 2.82
CA ASN A 85 -10.31 -18.08 2.77
C ASN A 85 -10.13 -19.05 1.58
N MET A 86 -9.62 -18.55 0.45
CA MET A 86 -9.62 -19.28 -0.83
C MET A 86 -8.28 -19.90 -1.19
N TYR A 87 -7.16 -19.31 -0.73
CA TYR A 87 -5.82 -19.69 -1.17
C TYR A 87 -4.90 -20.12 -0.02
N GLU A 88 -3.99 -21.05 -0.33
CA GLU A 88 -2.74 -21.23 0.39
C GLU A 88 -1.65 -20.51 -0.41
N TYR A 89 -0.98 -19.53 0.18
CA TYR A 89 -0.02 -18.68 -0.52
C TYR A 89 1.21 -18.41 0.35
N LYS A 90 2.33 -18.03 -0.29
CA LYS A 90 3.54 -17.60 0.43
C LYS A 90 3.54 -16.10 0.70
N TYR A 91 3.10 -15.33 -0.29
CA TYR A 91 3.07 -13.87 -0.21
C TYR A 91 1.75 -13.31 -0.72
N ILE A 92 1.31 -12.23 -0.07
CA ILE A 92 0.25 -11.38 -0.58
C ILE A 92 0.84 -10.01 -0.93
N ILE A 93 0.55 -9.52 -2.13
CA ILE A 93 1.02 -8.22 -2.61
C ILE A 93 -0.19 -7.30 -2.72
N ILE A 94 -0.20 -6.28 -1.87
CA ILE A 94 -1.18 -5.21 -1.91
C ILE A 94 -0.64 -4.15 -2.84
N CYS A 95 -1.37 -3.79 -3.88
CA CYS A 95 -0.90 -2.81 -4.85
C CYS A 95 -2.03 -2.00 -5.49
N ASN A 96 -1.66 -0.81 -5.92
CA ASN A 96 -2.50 0.02 -6.76
C ASN A 96 -2.54 -0.53 -8.19
N PRO A 97 -3.58 -0.21 -8.99
CA PRO A 97 -3.64 -0.60 -10.39
C PRO A 97 -2.67 0.18 -11.29
N ASP A 98 -2.24 1.38 -10.88
CA ASP A 98 -1.35 2.27 -11.63
C ASP A 98 0.15 2.01 -11.35
N ILE A 99 0.51 0.73 -11.11
CA ILE A 99 1.90 0.31 -10.98
C ILE A 99 2.33 -0.64 -12.10
N GLU A 100 3.62 -0.63 -12.40
CA GLU A 100 4.28 -1.61 -13.27
C GLU A 100 5.53 -2.18 -12.60
N PHE A 101 5.68 -3.49 -12.63
CA PHE A 101 6.95 -4.15 -12.30
C PHE A 101 7.96 -3.89 -13.42
N ILE A 102 9.05 -3.22 -13.11
CA ILE A 102 10.17 -3.02 -14.04
C ILE A 102 11.07 -4.25 -14.02
N SER A 103 11.43 -4.72 -12.82
CA SER A 103 12.16 -5.97 -12.64
C SER A 103 11.24 -7.19 -12.78
N THR A 104 11.80 -8.32 -13.20
CA THR A 104 11.08 -9.59 -13.17
C THR A 104 10.90 -10.04 -11.73
N LEU A 105 9.66 -10.30 -11.33
CA LEU A 105 9.34 -10.85 -10.01
C LEU A 105 9.30 -12.38 -10.07
N ARG A 106 10.14 -13.02 -9.29
CA ARG A 106 10.19 -14.46 -9.07
C ARG A 106 10.07 -14.75 -7.58
N ILE A 107 9.59 -15.93 -7.22
CA ILE A 107 9.45 -16.29 -5.80
C ILE A 107 10.81 -16.30 -5.08
N GLU A 108 11.86 -16.69 -5.79
CA GLU A 108 13.23 -16.75 -5.25
C GLU A 108 13.80 -15.35 -4.96
N ASN A 109 13.21 -14.30 -5.50
CA ASN A 109 13.59 -12.92 -5.20
C ASN A 109 13.04 -12.47 -3.83
N LEU A 110 12.06 -13.18 -3.27
CA LEU A 110 11.43 -12.86 -2.00
C LEU A 110 12.08 -13.66 -0.88
N CYS A 111 12.49 -12.98 0.18
CA CYS A 111 13.18 -13.60 1.31
C CYS A 111 12.16 -14.09 2.34
N ASP A 112 12.06 -15.40 2.54
CA ASP A 112 11.09 -16.04 3.45
C ASP A 112 11.25 -15.61 4.92
N SER A 113 12.42 -15.13 5.32
CA SER A 113 12.64 -14.61 6.69
C SER A 113 12.06 -13.21 6.90
N GLU A 114 11.74 -12.49 5.82
CA GLU A 114 11.20 -11.13 5.92
C GLU A 114 9.67 -11.14 5.93
N MET A 115 9.09 -10.55 6.96
CA MET A 115 7.64 -10.48 7.15
C MET A 115 6.97 -9.43 6.26
N ILE A 116 7.67 -8.32 6.02
CA ILE A 116 7.20 -7.18 5.23
C ILE A 116 8.33 -6.72 4.32
N ILE A 117 8.06 -6.66 3.02
CA ILE A 117 9.02 -6.22 2.00
C ILE A 117 8.44 -5.00 1.28
N ALA A 118 9.23 -3.93 1.24
CA ALA A 118 8.95 -2.70 0.52
C ALA A 118 9.82 -2.66 -0.75
N PRO A 119 9.26 -2.79 -1.95
CA PRO A 119 10.01 -2.68 -3.19
C PRO A 119 10.50 -1.25 -3.41
N GLN A 120 11.52 -1.08 -4.25
CA GLN A 120 11.89 0.24 -4.76
C GLN A 120 10.77 0.75 -5.66
N ILE A 121 10.12 1.85 -5.27
CA ILE A 121 9.07 2.49 -6.07
C ILE A 121 9.64 3.79 -6.67
N ILE A 122 9.46 3.93 -7.99
CA ILE A 122 9.90 5.06 -8.77
C ILE A 122 8.67 5.71 -9.40
N ALA A 123 8.43 6.98 -9.11
CA ALA A 123 7.37 7.76 -9.76
C ALA A 123 7.73 8.11 -11.22
N ASN A 124 6.74 8.55 -12.01
CA ASN A 124 6.94 8.96 -13.42
C ASN A 124 8.05 10.00 -13.60
N ASN A 125 8.19 10.90 -12.65
CA ASN A 125 9.25 11.94 -12.67
C ASN A 125 10.61 11.41 -12.18
N ASN A 126 10.80 10.09 -12.12
CA ASN A 126 11.99 9.38 -11.64
C ASN A 126 12.35 9.63 -10.15
N LYS A 127 11.46 10.21 -9.36
CA LYS A 127 11.67 10.35 -7.92
C LYS A 127 11.40 9.03 -7.21
N LEU A 128 12.24 8.71 -6.21
CA LEU A 128 12.04 7.57 -5.35
C LEU A 128 10.91 7.85 -4.35
N GLN A 129 9.84 7.06 -4.40
CA GLN A 129 8.78 7.05 -3.39
C GLN A 129 9.14 6.14 -2.22
N ASN A 130 9.64 4.93 -2.48
CA ASN A 130 10.33 4.14 -1.47
C ASN A 130 11.86 4.36 -1.57
N PRO A 131 12.57 4.48 -0.42
CA PRO A 131 12.04 4.41 0.94
C PRO A 131 11.12 5.58 1.26
N TYR A 132 9.95 5.30 1.84
CA TYR A 132 8.96 6.35 2.16
C TYR A 132 9.32 7.07 3.46
N TRP A 133 9.19 6.40 4.62
CA TRP A 133 9.71 6.86 5.90
C TRP A 133 10.86 5.96 6.35
N VAL A 134 12.07 6.49 6.30
CA VAL A 134 13.28 5.71 6.62
C VAL A 134 13.38 5.43 8.12
N LYS A 135 13.05 6.44 8.94
CA LYS A 135 13.03 6.36 10.40
C LYS A 135 11.78 7.01 10.96
N GLU A 136 11.30 6.46 12.06
CA GLU A 136 10.28 7.13 12.88
C GLU A 136 10.83 8.44 13.45
N ASN A 137 9.99 9.48 13.43
CA ASN A 137 10.30 10.74 14.07
C ASN A 137 9.08 11.31 14.78
N ILE A 138 8.97 10.97 16.07
CA ILE A 138 7.85 11.39 16.93
C ILE A 138 7.78 12.92 17.05
N PHE A 139 8.92 13.61 17.04
CA PHE A 139 8.94 15.07 17.13
C PHE A 139 8.33 15.74 15.90
N SER A 140 8.72 15.30 14.68
CA SER A 140 8.12 15.81 13.45
C SER A 140 6.63 15.50 13.38
N GLU A 141 6.21 14.30 13.76
CA GLU A 141 4.79 13.93 13.81
C GLU A 141 4.02 14.82 14.79
N LYS A 142 4.59 15.15 15.95
CA LYS A 142 3.97 16.07 16.91
C LYS A 142 3.80 17.47 16.34
N LEU A 143 4.81 17.99 15.64
CA LEU A 143 4.72 19.29 14.96
C LEU A 143 3.64 19.27 13.88
N MET A 144 3.63 18.24 13.03
CA MET A 144 2.61 18.08 12.00
C MET A 144 1.20 17.99 12.61
N TYR A 145 1.04 17.25 13.73
CA TYR A 145 -0.24 17.16 14.42
C TYR A 145 -0.73 18.52 14.94
N ILE A 146 0.14 19.30 15.55
CA ILE A 146 -0.20 20.66 16.01
C ILE A 146 -0.57 21.53 14.78
N GLY A 147 0.22 21.43 13.71
CA GLY A 147 0.00 22.15 12.47
C GLY A 147 -1.36 21.87 11.84
N TYR A 148 -1.70 20.60 11.68
CA TYR A 148 -2.99 20.19 11.12
C TYR A 148 -4.17 20.51 12.04
N LYS A 149 -4.03 20.26 13.36
CA LYS A 149 -5.12 20.44 14.31
C LYS A 149 -5.52 21.91 14.51
N HIS A 150 -4.54 22.80 14.48
CA HIS A 150 -4.73 24.22 14.77
C HIS A 150 -4.54 25.13 13.56
N ASP A 151 -4.41 24.53 12.37
CA ASP A 151 -4.14 25.21 11.09
C ASP A 151 -2.89 26.11 11.11
N ILE A 152 -1.83 25.68 11.85
CA ILE A 152 -0.58 26.41 11.94
C ILE A 152 0.40 25.86 10.91
N LYS A 153 0.40 26.49 9.70
CA LYS A 153 1.20 26.06 8.54
C LYS A 153 2.70 25.97 8.87
N LEU A 154 3.24 26.84 9.72
CA LEU A 154 4.65 26.83 10.10
C LEU A 154 5.04 25.48 10.75
N PHE A 155 4.27 24.99 11.70
CA PHE A 155 4.57 23.71 12.37
C PHE A 155 4.42 22.52 11.41
N LEU A 156 3.44 22.58 10.50
CA LEU A 156 3.27 21.56 9.48
C LEU A 156 4.52 21.50 8.57
N TYR A 157 4.94 22.63 8.02
CA TYR A 157 6.09 22.69 7.12
C TYR A 157 7.41 22.31 7.80
N VAL A 158 7.63 22.72 9.05
CA VAL A 158 8.82 22.33 9.82
C VAL A 158 8.82 20.81 10.03
N GLY A 159 7.70 20.21 10.41
CA GLY A 159 7.60 18.76 10.56
C GLY A 159 7.89 17.99 9.26
N ILE A 160 7.30 18.43 8.13
CA ILE A 160 7.56 17.86 6.81
C ILE A 160 9.04 18.03 6.42
N PHE A 161 9.64 19.18 6.67
CA PHE A 161 11.04 19.46 6.36
C PHE A 161 12.00 18.57 7.13
N ILE A 162 11.75 18.36 8.43
CA ILE A 162 12.53 17.42 9.24
C ILE A 162 12.48 16.01 8.64
N ASN A 163 11.31 15.52 8.25
CA ASN A 163 11.19 14.21 7.62
C ASN A 163 11.94 14.11 6.30
N LYS A 164 11.96 15.19 5.48
CA LYS A 164 12.73 15.25 4.23
C LYS A 164 14.25 15.17 4.50
N ILE A 165 14.74 15.87 5.51
CA ILE A 165 16.16 15.82 5.91
C ILE A 165 16.52 14.39 6.36
N ILE A 166 15.72 13.77 7.22
CA ILE A 166 15.94 12.40 7.68
C ILE A 166 15.96 11.44 6.50
N LYS A 167 14.99 11.53 5.59
CA LYS A 167 14.97 10.72 4.37
C LYS A 167 16.26 10.91 3.56
N TYR A 168 16.71 12.14 3.35
CA TYR A 168 17.92 12.43 2.60
C TYR A 168 19.18 11.81 3.24
N LEU A 169 19.35 11.97 4.56
CA LEU A 169 20.52 11.50 5.28
C LEU A 169 20.59 9.96 5.39
N PHE A 170 19.46 9.28 5.49
CA PHE A 170 19.42 7.85 5.82
C PHE A 170 18.98 6.93 4.68
N ARG A 171 18.47 7.44 3.55
CA ARG A 171 17.90 6.65 2.44
C ARG A 171 18.86 5.62 1.83
N ASN A 172 20.15 5.88 1.85
CA ASN A 172 21.16 5.03 1.20
C ASN A 172 21.80 4.01 2.15
N HIS A 173 21.59 4.15 3.46
CA HIS A 173 22.35 3.41 4.48
C HIS A 173 21.56 2.27 5.13
N ASN A 174 20.26 2.18 4.91
CA ASN A 174 19.42 1.21 5.58
C ASN A 174 18.75 0.26 4.59
N ASN A 175 18.92 -1.05 4.84
CA ASN A 175 18.13 -2.10 4.19
C ASN A 175 16.75 -2.25 4.85
N TYR A 176 16.47 -1.51 5.92
CA TYR A 176 15.20 -1.53 6.64
C TYR A 176 14.69 -0.10 6.80
N ILE A 177 13.39 0.05 6.66
CA ILE A 177 12.69 1.33 6.75
C ILE A 177 11.58 1.27 7.78
N TYR A 178 11.12 2.44 8.25
CA TYR A 178 10.04 2.53 9.20
C TYR A 178 8.67 2.29 8.57
N ALA A 179 8.39 2.92 7.43
CA ALA A 179 7.15 2.72 6.69
C ALA A 179 7.41 2.71 5.18
N CYS A 180 6.70 1.83 4.47
CA CYS A 180 6.74 1.72 3.01
C CYS A 180 5.62 2.55 2.37
N HIS A 181 5.72 2.84 1.09
CA HIS A 181 4.68 3.49 0.31
C HIS A 181 3.56 2.50 -0.03
N GLY A 182 2.29 2.94 0.07
CA GLY A 182 1.11 2.11 -0.11
C GLY A 182 0.91 1.56 -1.52
N ALA A 183 1.51 2.18 -2.55
CA ALA A 183 1.32 1.73 -3.92
C ALA A 183 1.75 0.28 -4.19
N CYS A 184 2.70 -0.27 -3.41
CA CYS A 184 3.07 -1.68 -3.47
C CYS A 184 3.69 -2.14 -2.15
N ILE A 185 3.04 -3.10 -1.50
CA ILE A 185 3.46 -3.69 -0.21
C ILE A 185 3.43 -5.21 -0.35
N ILE A 186 4.54 -5.87 -0.04
CA ILE A 186 4.64 -7.33 -0.08
C ILE A 186 4.64 -7.85 1.35
N LEU A 187 3.65 -8.68 1.67
CA LEU A 187 3.45 -9.26 3.00
C LEU A 187 3.63 -10.79 2.92
N ASN A 188 4.47 -11.33 3.79
CA ASN A 188 4.60 -12.77 3.95
C ASN A 188 3.32 -13.35 4.58
N TYR A 189 2.92 -14.56 4.19
CA TYR A 189 1.78 -15.26 4.78
C TYR A 189 1.86 -15.34 6.30
N ASN A 190 3.05 -15.60 6.84
CA ASN A 190 3.27 -15.67 8.27
C ASN A 190 2.95 -14.36 9.00
N PHE A 191 3.20 -13.20 8.37
CA PHE A 191 2.81 -11.91 8.90
C PHE A 191 1.29 -11.82 9.08
N ILE A 192 0.54 -12.18 8.04
CA ILE A 192 -0.92 -12.14 8.07
C ILE A 192 -1.46 -13.13 9.09
N LYS A 193 -0.94 -14.37 9.08
CA LYS A 193 -1.43 -15.47 9.94
C LYS A 193 -1.15 -15.24 11.43
N TYR A 194 0.07 -14.87 11.79
CA TYR A 194 0.45 -14.78 13.21
C TYR A 194 0.00 -13.49 13.87
N TYR A 195 -0.04 -12.39 13.10
CA TYR A 195 -0.36 -11.09 13.67
C TYR A 195 -1.80 -10.65 13.40
N ASN A 196 -2.54 -11.36 12.56
CA ASN A 196 -3.91 -11.01 12.14
C ASN A 196 -4.03 -9.52 11.79
N PHE A 197 -3.02 -9.01 11.08
CA PHE A 197 -2.95 -7.60 10.74
C PHE A 197 -4.13 -7.19 9.85
N LYS A 198 -4.74 -6.07 10.19
CA LYS A 198 -5.75 -5.40 9.37
C LYS A 198 -5.44 -3.90 9.35
N PHE A 199 -5.65 -3.28 8.20
CA PHE A 199 -5.68 -1.82 8.12
C PHE A 199 -6.87 -1.28 8.90
N ASP A 200 -6.74 -0.05 9.44
CA ASP A 200 -7.87 0.59 10.11
C ASP A 200 -8.85 1.12 9.05
N ASP A 201 -10.07 0.61 9.06
CA ASP A 201 -11.16 0.95 8.13
C ASP A 201 -11.79 2.34 8.39
N LYS A 202 -11.39 3.02 9.47
CA LYS A 202 -11.80 4.40 9.77
C LYS A 202 -10.91 5.44 9.11
N MET A 203 -9.77 5.05 8.55
CA MET A 203 -8.96 5.89 7.70
C MET A 203 -9.39 5.67 6.24
N PHE A 204 -9.95 6.72 5.62
CA PHE A 204 -10.43 6.58 4.25
C PHE A 204 -9.28 6.46 3.26
N LEU A 205 -8.26 7.30 3.43
CA LEU A 205 -7.09 7.36 2.56
C LEU A 205 -5.93 8.04 3.30
N PHE A 206 -4.69 7.60 3.06
CA PHE A 206 -3.44 8.06 3.66
C PHE A 206 -3.22 7.62 5.12
N TYR A 207 -1.97 7.47 5.49
CA TYR A 207 -1.44 7.05 6.79
C TYR A 207 -1.63 5.56 7.14
N GLU A 208 -2.19 4.75 6.27
CA GLU A 208 -2.21 3.30 6.41
C GLU A 208 -0.78 2.73 6.48
N GLU A 209 0.14 3.33 5.74
CA GLU A 209 1.56 2.98 5.74
C GLU A 209 2.21 3.29 7.09
N ALA A 210 1.86 4.42 7.69
CA ALA A 210 2.34 4.79 9.03
C ALA A 210 1.79 3.86 10.10
N LEU A 211 0.54 3.42 9.95
CA LEU A 211 -0.06 2.40 10.82
C LEU A 211 0.68 1.07 10.70
N LEU A 212 0.96 0.61 9.48
CA LEU A 212 1.73 -0.61 9.26
C LEU A 212 3.13 -0.51 9.88
N GLY A 213 3.81 0.63 9.69
CA GLY A 213 5.13 0.88 10.28
C GLY A 213 5.11 0.86 11.81
N LEU A 214 4.11 1.49 12.41
CA LEU A 214 3.92 1.49 13.86
C LEU A 214 3.61 0.08 14.39
N PHE A 215 2.75 -0.65 13.69
CA PHE A 215 2.41 -2.04 14.03
C PHE A 215 3.64 -2.95 13.95
N ALA A 216 4.41 -2.85 12.87
CA ALA A 216 5.65 -3.59 12.68
C ALA A 216 6.63 -3.29 13.82
N LYS A 217 6.86 -2.02 14.14
CA LYS A 217 7.73 -1.62 15.26
C LYS A 217 7.27 -2.20 16.60
N LYS A 218 5.97 -2.15 16.90
CA LYS A 218 5.39 -2.69 18.13
C LYS A 218 5.66 -4.18 18.30
N ASN A 219 5.66 -4.90 17.22
CA ASN A 219 5.85 -6.35 17.20
C ASN A 219 7.31 -6.76 16.90
N ASN A 220 8.28 -5.82 16.96
CA ASN A 220 9.68 -6.04 16.63
C ASN A 220 9.90 -6.59 15.21
N ILE A 221 9.01 -6.29 14.28
CA ILE A 221 9.11 -6.66 12.87
C ILE A 221 9.83 -5.53 12.14
N LYS A 222 10.77 -5.91 11.28
CA LYS A 222 11.46 -4.96 10.39
C LYS A 222 10.78 -4.95 9.03
N ILE A 223 10.69 -3.78 8.40
CA ILE A 223 10.23 -3.63 7.01
C ILE A 223 11.47 -3.60 6.12
N LYS A 224 11.69 -4.67 5.35
CA LYS A 224 12.81 -4.79 4.43
C LYS A 224 12.61 -3.89 3.23
N TYR A 225 13.54 -2.98 2.99
CA TYR A 225 13.60 -2.23 1.73
C TYR A 225 14.41 -3.02 0.71
N ASP A 226 13.76 -3.49 -0.36
CA ASP A 226 14.42 -4.27 -1.41
C ASP A 226 14.55 -3.46 -2.70
N LYS A 227 15.81 -3.15 -3.05
CA LYS A 227 16.18 -2.39 -4.24
C LYS A 227 16.15 -3.21 -5.53
N ASN A 228 16.11 -4.54 -5.42
CA ASN A 228 16.11 -5.44 -6.57
C ASN A 228 14.70 -5.63 -7.14
N ILE A 229 13.68 -5.42 -6.32
CA ILE A 229 12.28 -5.40 -6.76
C ILE A 229 11.94 -3.96 -7.11
N ILE A 230 11.88 -3.66 -8.42
CA ILE A 230 11.66 -2.30 -8.91
C ILE A 230 10.27 -2.18 -9.50
N VAL A 231 9.53 -1.21 -9.00
CA VAL A 231 8.16 -0.88 -9.41
C VAL A 231 8.11 0.57 -9.84
N ARG A 232 7.47 0.86 -10.97
CA ARG A 232 7.07 2.20 -11.39
C ARG A 232 5.65 2.47 -10.92
N HIS A 233 5.39 3.68 -10.44
CA HIS A 233 4.08 4.15 -10.02
C HIS A 233 3.75 5.41 -10.80
N PHE A 234 2.66 5.37 -11.56
CA PHE A 234 2.35 6.41 -12.53
C PHE A 234 1.76 7.67 -11.91
N GLU A 235 1.17 7.56 -10.71
CA GLU A 235 0.52 8.68 -10.00
C GLU A 235 -0.63 9.35 -10.80
N ASP A 236 -1.05 8.72 -11.91
CA ASP A 236 -2.14 9.21 -12.76
C ASP A 236 -3.51 8.79 -12.20
N GLY A 237 -3.47 8.19 -11.02
CA GLY A 237 -4.58 7.53 -10.37
C GLY A 237 -5.78 8.42 -10.06
N SER A 238 -6.75 7.81 -9.41
CA SER A 238 -8.09 8.35 -9.11
C SER A 238 -8.11 9.73 -8.46
N MET A 239 -7.00 10.17 -7.87
CA MET A 239 -6.89 11.45 -7.17
C MET A 239 -6.69 12.64 -8.13
N SER A 240 -5.89 12.46 -9.20
CA SER A 240 -5.60 13.53 -10.17
C SER A 240 -6.83 13.94 -11.00
N ILE A 241 -7.76 12.99 -11.19
CA ILE A 241 -8.97 13.18 -12.00
C ILE A 241 -10.15 13.68 -11.14
N SER A 242 -10.05 13.61 -9.82
CA SER A 242 -11.10 14.08 -8.91
C SER A 242 -10.73 15.46 -8.37
N ASN A 243 -11.72 16.38 -8.34
CA ASN A 243 -11.67 17.59 -7.50
C ASN A 243 -11.74 17.25 -6.00
N ILE A 244 -11.23 16.10 -5.61
CA ILE A 244 -11.19 15.65 -4.21
C ILE A 244 -10.16 16.51 -3.51
N ASN A 245 -10.54 17.10 -2.40
CA ASN A 245 -9.65 17.87 -1.58
C ASN A 245 -8.70 16.91 -0.82
N GLU A 246 -7.63 16.49 -1.52
CA GLU A 246 -6.57 15.61 -1.03
C GLU A 246 -6.02 16.05 0.33
N TYR A 247 -5.86 17.36 0.50
CA TYR A 247 -5.40 17.94 1.75
C TYR A 247 -6.31 17.61 2.93
N ASN A 248 -7.64 17.63 2.75
CA ASN A 248 -8.56 17.31 3.83
C ASN A 248 -8.49 15.83 4.23
N PHE A 249 -8.42 14.91 3.26
CA PHE A 249 -8.24 13.49 3.58
C PHE A 249 -6.93 13.22 4.29
N LEU A 250 -5.84 13.79 3.80
CA LEU A 250 -4.52 13.67 4.44
C LEU A 250 -4.53 14.22 5.87
N ARG A 251 -5.09 15.41 6.09
CA ARG A 251 -5.22 16.04 7.41
C ARG A 251 -6.04 15.19 8.36
N ASP A 252 -7.23 14.77 7.91
CA ASP A 252 -8.19 14.09 8.78
C ASP A 252 -7.68 12.69 9.17
N SER A 253 -7.12 11.94 8.22
CA SER A 253 -6.45 10.65 8.47
C SER A 253 -5.26 10.81 9.40
N PHE A 254 -4.43 11.85 9.22
CA PHE A 254 -3.30 12.08 10.11
C PHE A 254 -3.73 12.44 11.54
N ILE A 255 -4.72 13.33 11.69
CA ILE A 255 -5.25 13.69 13.00
C ILE A 255 -5.83 12.45 13.71
N TYR A 256 -6.57 11.63 12.96
CA TYR A 256 -7.12 10.37 13.48
C TYR A 256 -6.00 9.42 13.92
N TYR A 257 -5.05 9.12 13.01
CA TYR A 257 -3.88 8.29 13.30
C TYR A 257 -3.14 8.74 14.54
N TYR A 258 -2.80 10.03 14.63
CA TYR A 258 -2.05 10.57 15.75
C TYR A 258 -2.82 10.45 17.08
N LYS A 259 -4.12 10.78 17.09
CA LYS A 259 -4.97 10.67 18.29
C LYS A 259 -5.14 9.22 18.73
N ARG A 260 -5.37 8.32 17.79
CA ARG A 260 -5.69 6.92 18.08
C ARG A 260 -4.47 6.12 18.47
N TYR A 261 -3.37 6.30 17.74
CA TYR A 261 -2.22 5.41 17.82
C TYR A 261 -0.99 6.02 18.48
N ARG A 262 -0.82 7.34 18.45
CA ARG A 262 0.34 8.00 19.05
C ARG A 262 0.12 8.51 20.48
N LYS A 263 -1.08 8.98 20.81
CA LYS A 263 -1.39 9.44 22.17
C LYS A 263 -1.51 8.32 23.21
N LEU A 264 -1.78 7.09 22.78
CA LEU A 264 -1.91 5.94 23.68
C LEU A 264 -0.56 5.37 24.13
N TRP A 265 0.56 6.02 23.75
CA TRP A 265 1.93 5.56 24.02
C TRP A 265 2.69 6.51 24.94
N LYS A 266 1.99 7.10 25.92
CA LYS A 266 2.59 7.81 27.05
C LYS A 266 2.73 6.88 28.24
#